data_0f0467e5290d20d293e9e6859aebff6d
#
_entry.id   0f0467e5290d20d293e9e6859aebff6d
#
_cell.length_a   1.000
_cell.length_b   1.000
_cell.length_c   1.000
_cell.angle_alpha   90.00
_cell.angle_beta   90.00
_cell.angle_gamma   90.00
#
_symmetry.space_group_name_H-M   'P 1'
#
loop_
_entity.id
_entity.type
_entity.pdbx_description
1 polymer ?
#
loop_
_entity_poly.entity_id
_entity_poly.type
_entity_poly.pdbx_seq_one_letter_code
_entity_poly.pdbx_strand_id
1 'polypeptide(L)'
;MSDSPRVWIRGQRLLTVGMVMLITIAASESLAISTVMPLVEQELGDLPLYGWVFSAFFLGNVVGIIAAGHLADRYRPVLPLALGLALFVLGLVLGASAGSLLVLVGARAIQGIGAGAIPAVANVCVARAYSAAARPRMFALFSTAWIVPALVGPGLAGFVGQQLGWRWVFSALVPLALAAGAVTLAAVRRIPVGGEGGAASARVGWTLGLVVGSALFLTGLEAQPRWLGAGLAVVGAGLAGRALGVLWPAGTGRVRRGLPACVASKGFFAIAFFATDAFVPLALTDLRGVTVTYAGLVVTA
;
A
#
# COMPACT_ATOMS: atom_id res chain seq x y z
N MET A 1 -29.97 19.02 -23.94
CA MET A 1 -30.21 18.33 -22.66
C MET A 1 -29.05 17.35 -22.46
N SER A 2 -28.11 17.68 -21.59
CA SER A 2 -26.92 16.88 -21.36
C SER A 2 -27.32 15.68 -20.50
N ASP A 3 -27.30 14.49 -21.10
CA ASP A 3 -27.35 13.23 -20.36
C ASP A 3 -26.11 13.15 -19.46
N SER A 4 -26.25 13.59 -18.21
CA SER A 4 -25.20 13.39 -17.21
C SER A 4 -25.05 11.87 -17.06
N PRO A 5 -23.87 11.29 -17.39
CA PRO A 5 -23.67 9.84 -17.33
C PRO A 5 -23.88 9.42 -15.87
N ARG A 6 -25.00 8.72 -15.62
CA ARG A 6 -25.34 8.20 -14.30
C ARG A 6 -24.26 7.20 -13.89
N VAL A 7 -23.36 7.61 -13.01
CA VAL A 7 -22.35 6.73 -12.36
C VAL A 7 -23.04 5.59 -11.57
N TRP A 8 -24.37 5.69 -11.38
CA TRP A 8 -25.16 4.86 -10.47
C TRP A 8 -26.15 3.95 -11.18
N ILE A 9 -25.70 3.13 -12.13
CA ILE A 9 -26.49 1.98 -12.55
C ILE A 9 -26.51 0.98 -11.38
N ARG A 10 -27.69 0.43 -11.05
CA ARG A 10 -27.89 -0.42 -9.85
C ARG A 10 -26.81 -1.51 -9.66
N GLY A 11 -26.30 -2.11 -10.73
CA GLY A 11 -25.25 -3.13 -10.68
C GLY A 11 -23.84 -2.60 -10.37
N GLN A 12 -23.58 -1.31 -10.60
CA GLN A 12 -22.26 -0.68 -10.36
C GLN A 12 -22.14 -0.07 -8.96
N ARG A 13 -23.27 0.21 -8.27
CA ARG A 13 -23.26 0.79 -6.92
C ARG A 13 -22.52 -0.09 -5.91
N LEU A 14 -22.84 -1.37 -5.89
CA LEU A 14 -22.23 -2.33 -4.99
C LEU A 14 -20.71 -2.45 -5.23
N LEU A 15 -20.32 -2.44 -6.52
CA LEU A 15 -18.92 -2.47 -6.92
C LEU A 15 -18.18 -1.20 -6.46
N THR A 16 -18.78 -0.01 -6.71
CA THR A 16 -18.22 1.28 -6.27
C THR A 16 -18.02 1.33 -4.76
N VAL A 17 -19.10 1.03 -4.01
CA VAL A 17 -19.08 1.08 -2.53
C VAL A 17 -18.05 0.09 -1.98
N GLY A 18 -18.05 -1.15 -2.45
CA GLY A 18 -17.11 -2.18 -1.99
C GLY A 18 -15.65 -1.79 -2.26
N MET A 19 -15.34 -1.27 -3.45
CA MET A 19 -13.98 -0.83 -3.78
C MET A 19 -13.54 0.37 -2.95
N VAL A 20 -14.41 1.38 -2.76
CA VAL A 20 -14.13 2.53 -1.91
C VAL A 20 -13.88 2.07 -0.48
N MET A 21 -14.70 1.18 0.07
CA MET A 21 -14.49 0.63 1.42
C MET A 21 -13.15 -0.10 1.55
N LEU A 22 -12.78 -0.97 0.60
CA LEU A 22 -11.50 -1.68 0.64
C LEU A 22 -10.30 -0.72 0.56
N ILE A 23 -10.37 0.29 -0.32
CA ILE A 23 -9.32 1.32 -0.43
C ILE A 23 -9.23 2.12 0.86
N THR A 24 -10.36 2.51 1.46
CA THR A 24 -10.42 3.22 2.75
C THR A 24 -9.77 2.39 3.86
N ILE A 25 -10.07 1.09 3.94
CA ILE A 25 -9.48 0.20 4.95
C ILE A 25 -7.97 0.06 4.76
N ALA A 26 -7.50 -0.13 3.52
CA ALA A 26 -6.08 -0.21 3.22
C ALA A 26 -5.35 1.12 3.52
N ALA A 27 -5.98 2.25 3.24
CA ALA A 27 -5.47 3.58 3.58
C ALA A 27 -5.43 3.80 5.10
N SER A 28 -6.50 3.43 5.82
CA SER A 28 -6.57 3.53 7.29
C SER A 28 -5.45 2.73 7.94
N GLU A 29 -5.19 1.53 7.47
CA GLU A 29 -4.12 0.68 7.96
C GLU A 29 -2.75 1.30 7.72
N SER A 30 -2.50 1.77 6.50
CA SER A 30 -1.21 2.36 6.11
C SER A 30 -0.84 3.58 6.95
N LEU A 31 -1.83 4.39 7.35
CA LEU A 31 -1.62 5.58 8.18
C LEU A 31 -1.65 5.28 9.69
N ALA A 32 -2.37 4.24 10.10
CA ALA A 32 -2.47 3.86 11.50
C ALA A 32 -1.16 3.28 12.05
N ILE A 33 -0.43 2.55 11.22
CA ILE A 33 0.79 1.87 11.66
C ILE A 33 1.89 2.87 12.06
N SER A 34 2.07 3.97 11.33
CA SER A 34 3.06 4.99 11.63
C SER A 34 2.85 5.58 13.03
N THR A 35 1.60 5.78 13.41
CA THR A 35 1.21 6.34 14.71
C THR A 35 1.49 5.39 15.87
N VAL A 36 1.27 4.08 15.70
CA VAL A 36 1.44 3.10 16.80
C VAL A 36 2.84 2.48 16.84
N MET A 37 3.67 2.71 15.84
CA MET A 37 5.04 2.15 15.79
C MET A 37 5.91 2.48 17.00
N PRO A 38 5.85 3.66 17.65
CA PRO A 38 6.57 3.89 18.90
C PRO A 38 6.16 2.92 20.03
N LEU A 39 4.87 2.53 20.13
CA LEU A 39 4.43 1.53 21.10
C LEU A 39 4.96 0.13 20.75
N VAL A 40 5.01 -0.19 19.48
CA VAL A 40 5.58 -1.46 18.99
C VAL A 40 7.07 -1.54 19.32
N GLU A 41 7.81 -0.46 19.09
CA GLU A 41 9.25 -0.38 19.38
C GLU A 41 9.52 -0.50 20.87
N GLN A 42 8.76 0.18 21.72
CA GLN A 42 8.88 0.09 23.18
C GLN A 42 8.63 -1.33 23.71
N GLU A 43 7.75 -2.11 23.09
CA GLU A 43 7.42 -3.47 23.54
C GLU A 43 8.33 -4.55 22.93
N LEU A 44 8.62 -4.46 21.62
CA LEU A 44 9.35 -5.49 20.88
C LEU A 44 10.85 -5.20 20.75
N GLY A 45 11.27 -3.93 20.96
CA GLY A 45 12.63 -3.48 20.78
C GLY A 45 13.07 -3.48 19.32
N ASP A 46 14.40 -3.54 19.10
CA ASP A 46 15.03 -3.74 17.78
C ASP A 46 14.87 -2.54 16.82
N LEU A 47 15.25 -1.34 17.28
CA LEU A 47 15.19 -0.09 16.51
C LEU A 47 15.74 -0.20 15.07
N PRO A 48 16.81 -0.96 14.77
CA PRO A 48 17.26 -1.21 13.40
C PRO A 48 16.19 -1.75 12.46
N LEU A 49 15.26 -2.57 12.95
CA LEU A 49 14.16 -3.12 12.15
C LEU A 49 12.95 -2.18 11.98
N TYR A 50 12.95 -1.03 12.68
CA TYR A 50 11.84 -0.06 12.61
C TYR A 50 11.51 0.37 11.17
N GLY A 51 12.53 0.79 10.41
CA GLY A 51 12.36 1.17 9.00
C GLY A 51 11.90 0.02 8.10
N TRP A 52 12.30 -1.22 8.44
CA TRP A 52 11.90 -2.40 7.68
C TRP A 52 10.42 -2.72 7.77
N VAL A 53 9.72 -2.36 8.85
CA VAL A 53 8.26 -2.53 8.99
C VAL A 53 7.52 -1.78 7.87
N PHE A 54 7.97 -0.58 7.52
CA PHE A 54 7.41 0.21 6.41
C PHE A 54 7.91 -0.27 5.06
N SER A 55 9.22 -0.47 4.93
CA SER A 55 9.85 -0.86 3.67
C SER A 55 9.33 -2.21 3.16
N ALA A 56 9.19 -3.21 4.03
CA ALA A 56 8.67 -4.52 3.67
C ALA A 56 7.21 -4.44 3.14
N PHE A 57 6.39 -3.59 3.75
CA PHE A 57 5.04 -3.35 3.25
C PHE A 57 5.04 -2.72 1.86
N PHE A 58 5.82 -1.66 1.63
CA PHE A 58 5.86 -1.01 0.32
C PHE A 58 6.48 -1.90 -0.76
N LEU A 59 7.52 -2.68 -0.44
CA LEU A 59 8.10 -3.65 -1.36
C LEU A 59 7.08 -4.75 -1.72
N GLY A 60 6.38 -5.27 -0.72
CA GLY A 60 5.28 -6.20 -0.93
C GLY A 60 4.16 -5.60 -1.78
N ASN A 61 3.80 -4.34 -1.53
CA ASN A 61 2.77 -3.62 -2.28
C ASN A 61 3.09 -3.53 -3.79
N VAL A 62 4.34 -3.24 -4.14
CA VAL A 62 4.79 -3.22 -5.54
C VAL A 62 4.65 -4.60 -6.19
N VAL A 63 5.03 -5.68 -5.48
CA VAL A 63 4.81 -7.06 -5.96
C VAL A 63 3.33 -7.32 -6.17
N GLY A 64 2.50 -6.96 -5.19
CA GLY A 64 1.06 -7.16 -5.22
C GLY A 64 0.37 -6.46 -6.40
N ILE A 65 0.73 -5.20 -6.67
CA ILE A 65 0.19 -4.44 -7.80
C ILE A 65 0.42 -5.18 -9.12
N ILE A 66 1.64 -5.65 -9.35
CA ILE A 66 2.01 -6.25 -10.64
C ILE A 66 1.49 -7.69 -10.74
N ALA A 67 1.58 -8.47 -9.66
CA ALA A 67 1.04 -9.83 -9.64
C ALA A 67 -0.48 -9.83 -9.87
N ALA A 68 -1.21 -8.94 -9.17
CA ALA A 68 -2.65 -8.84 -9.35
C ALA A 68 -3.05 -8.31 -10.72
N GLY A 69 -2.31 -7.35 -11.27
CA GLY A 69 -2.50 -6.87 -12.64
C GLY A 69 -2.35 -8.00 -13.67
N HIS A 70 -1.25 -8.74 -13.57
CA HIS A 70 -0.98 -9.88 -14.46
C HIS A 70 -2.03 -11.00 -14.34
N LEU A 71 -2.45 -11.33 -13.12
CA LEU A 71 -3.51 -12.31 -12.88
C LEU A 71 -4.86 -11.81 -13.44
N ALA A 72 -5.16 -10.53 -13.30
CA ALA A 72 -6.40 -9.95 -13.80
C ALA A 72 -6.46 -9.92 -15.33
N ASP A 73 -5.33 -9.90 -16.03
CA ASP A 73 -5.28 -10.01 -17.50
C ASP A 73 -5.63 -11.43 -17.98
N ARG A 74 -5.29 -12.46 -17.20
CA ARG A 74 -5.50 -13.87 -17.56
C ARG A 74 -6.77 -14.47 -16.97
N TYR A 75 -7.19 -13.99 -15.80
CA TYR A 75 -8.32 -14.52 -15.04
C TYR A 75 -9.36 -13.45 -14.79
N ARG A 76 -10.53 -13.87 -14.29
CA ARG A 76 -11.54 -12.93 -13.79
C ARG A 76 -10.97 -12.10 -12.64
N PRO A 77 -11.27 -10.80 -12.54
CA PRO A 77 -10.75 -9.93 -11.49
C PRO A 77 -11.08 -10.40 -10.06
N VAL A 78 -12.07 -11.29 -9.90
CA VAL A 78 -12.44 -11.88 -8.61
C VAL A 78 -11.30 -12.71 -8.01
N LEU A 79 -10.53 -13.44 -8.83
CA LEU A 79 -9.44 -14.29 -8.35
C LEU A 79 -8.29 -13.47 -7.74
N PRO A 80 -7.66 -12.52 -8.45
CA PRO A 80 -6.59 -11.70 -7.87
C PRO A 80 -7.07 -10.85 -6.70
N LEU A 81 -8.35 -10.40 -6.69
CA LEU A 81 -8.91 -9.69 -5.53
C LEU A 81 -9.04 -10.62 -4.31
N ALA A 82 -9.55 -11.84 -4.49
CA ALA A 82 -9.70 -12.81 -3.40
C ALA A 82 -8.34 -13.19 -2.79
N LEU A 83 -7.34 -13.46 -3.65
CA LEU A 83 -5.97 -13.75 -3.20
C LEU A 83 -5.34 -12.56 -2.48
N GLY A 84 -5.49 -11.35 -3.05
CA GLY A 84 -4.99 -10.13 -2.42
C GLY A 84 -5.63 -9.86 -1.06
N LEU A 85 -6.96 -10.01 -0.97
CA LEU A 85 -7.68 -9.85 0.30
C LEU A 85 -7.26 -10.90 1.33
N ALA A 86 -7.09 -12.16 0.91
CA ALA A 86 -6.62 -13.24 1.80
C ALA A 86 -5.23 -12.94 2.36
N LEU A 87 -4.29 -12.47 1.51
CA LEU A 87 -2.95 -12.06 1.94
C LEU A 87 -2.99 -10.83 2.84
N PHE A 88 -3.84 -9.86 2.53
CA PHE A 88 -4.00 -8.66 3.38
C PHE A 88 -4.49 -9.02 4.77
N VAL A 89 -5.54 -9.84 4.88
CA VAL A 89 -6.10 -10.31 6.15
C VAL A 89 -5.11 -11.21 6.89
N LEU A 90 -4.42 -12.10 6.19
CA LEU A 90 -3.36 -12.94 6.78
C LEU A 90 -2.26 -12.07 7.40
N GLY A 91 -1.81 -11.05 6.67
CA GLY A 91 -0.81 -10.09 7.17
C GLY A 91 -1.30 -9.32 8.39
N LEU A 92 -2.58 -8.90 8.43
CA LEU A 92 -3.19 -8.28 9.62
C LEU A 92 -3.17 -9.22 10.84
N VAL A 93 -3.59 -10.49 10.65
CA VAL A 93 -3.61 -11.48 11.74
C VAL A 93 -2.19 -11.78 12.24
N LEU A 94 -1.24 -11.99 11.33
CA LEU A 94 0.16 -12.23 11.70
C LEU A 94 0.77 -11.00 12.39
N GLY A 95 0.45 -9.79 11.93
CA GLY A 95 0.89 -8.54 12.55
C GLY A 95 0.34 -8.39 13.97
N ALA A 96 -0.94 -8.66 14.18
CA ALA A 96 -1.58 -8.65 15.49
C ALA A 96 -0.97 -9.67 16.47
N SER A 97 -0.50 -10.81 15.96
CA SER A 97 0.11 -11.89 16.76
C SER A 97 1.63 -11.81 16.88
N ALA A 98 2.26 -10.77 16.31
CA ALA A 98 3.71 -10.66 16.28
C ALA A 98 4.32 -10.57 17.70
N GLY A 99 5.24 -11.48 18.01
CA GLY A 99 6.03 -11.50 19.23
C GLY A 99 7.44 -10.93 19.08
N SER A 100 7.83 -10.53 17.87
CA SER A 100 9.10 -9.84 17.57
C SER A 100 8.96 -8.92 16.36
N LEU A 101 9.85 -7.93 16.25
CA LEU A 101 9.83 -7.01 15.12
C LEU A 101 10.11 -7.73 13.79
N LEU A 102 10.94 -8.77 13.78
CA LEU A 102 11.20 -9.58 12.59
C LEU A 102 9.92 -10.28 12.07
N VAL A 103 9.11 -10.85 12.97
CA VAL A 103 7.82 -11.45 12.61
C VAL A 103 6.87 -10.38 12.06
N LEU A 104 6.86 -9.19 12.67
CA LEU A 104 6.06 -8.07 12.19
C LEU A 104 6.51 -7.65 10.78
N VAL A 105 7.82 -7.53 10.50
CA VAL A 105 8.34 -7.24 9.15
C VAL A 105 7.86 -8.26 8.12
N GLY A 106 7.91 -9.56 8.45
CA GLY A 106 7.37 -10.62 7.58
C GLY A 106 5.86 -10.49 7.35
N ALA A 107 5.10 -10.20 8.41
CA ALA A 107 3.66 -9.93 8.33
C ALA A 107 3.36 -8.74 7.42
N ARG A 108 4.14 -7.66 7.52
CA ARG A 108 4.04 -6.45 6.69
C ARG A 108 4.32 -6.72 5.22
N ALA A 109 5.30 -7.57 4.90
CA ALA A 109 5.57 -7.98 3.51
C ALA A 109 4.35 -8.70 2.89
N ILE A 110 3.80 -9.68 3.61
CA ILE A 110 2.59 -10.43 3.18
C ILE A 110 1.40 -9.48 3.03
N GLN A 111 1.18 -8.64 4.02
CA GLN A 111 0.11 -7.64 4.03
C GLN A 111 0.24 -6.65 2.86
N GLY A 112 1.47 -6.19 2.59
CA GLY A 112 1.77 -5.31 1.47
C GLY A 112 1.37 -5.93 0.13
N ILE A 113 1.70 -7.20 -0.11
CA ILE A 113 1.29 -7.91 -1.34
C ILE A 113 -0.24 -7.87 -1.48
N GLY A 114 -0.96 -8.15 -0.40
CA GLY A 114 -2.42 -8.06 -0.38
C GLY A 114 -2.95 -6.65 -0.65
N ALA A 115 -2.39 -5.65 0.03
CA ALA A 115 -2.75 -4.25 -0.11
C ALA A 115 -2.54 -3.72 -1.53
N GLY A 116 -1.45 -4.14 -2.21
CA GLY A 116 -1.17 -3.76 -3.59
C GLY A 116 -2.15 -4.35 -4.61
N ALA A 117 -2.69 -5.52 -4.34
CA ALA A 117 -3.68 -6.15 -5.21
C ALA A 117 -5.01 -5.37 -5.25
N ILE A 118 -5.41 -4.73 -4.16
CA ILE A 118 -6.68 -4.00 -4.05
C ILE A 118 -6.78 -2.87 -5.10
N PRO A 119 -5.90 -1.86 -5.13
CA PRO A 119 -5.98 -0.78 -6.13
C PRO A 119 -5.70 -1.29 -7.55
N ALA A 120 -4.85 -2.31 -7.73
CA ALA A 120 -4.60 -2.88 -9.05
C ALA A 120 -5.89 -3.46 -9.65
N VAL A 121 -6.61 -4.29 -8.90
CA VAL A 121 -7.88 -4.87 -9.34
C VAL A 121 -8.96 -3.79 -9.46
N ALA A 122 -9.01 -2.80 -8.56
CA ALA A 122 -9.94 -1.68 -8.65
C ALA A 122 -9.78 -0.93 -9.98
N ASN A 123 -8.56 -0.65 -10.40
CA ASN A 123 -8.26 0.00 -11.69
C ASN A 123 -8.73 -0.85 -12.89
N VAL A 124 -8.51 -2.17 -12.85
CA VAL A 124 -9.01 -3.10 -13.87
C VAL A 124 -10.54 -3.08 -13.93
N CYS A 125 -11.21 -3.10 -12.78
CA CYS A 125 -12.66 -3.04 -12.71
C CYS A 125 -13.21 -1.71 -13.24
N VAL A 126 -12.55 -0.58 -12.94
CA VAL A 126 -12.92 0.73 -13.52
C VAL A 126 -12.80 0.71 -15.03
N ALA A 127 -11.70 0.15 -15.56
CA ALA A 127 -11.50 0.07 -17.00
C ALA A 127 -12.52 -0.81 -17.72
N ARG A 128 -13.02 -1.88 -17.07
CA ARG A 128 -13.92 -2.88 -17.69
C ARG A 128 -15.41 -2.61 -17.43
N ALA A 129 -15.76 -2.06 -16.26
CA ALA A 129 -17.16 -1.93 -15.84
C ALA A 129 -17.72 -0.51 -16.02
N TYR A 130 -16.88 0.49 -16.28
CA TYR A 130 -17.32 1.89 -16.37
C TYR A 130 -17.02 2.49 -17.74
N SER A 131 -17.94 3.33 -18.23
CA SER A 131 -17.74 4.09 -19.47
C SER A 131 -16.57 5.06 -19.33
N ALA A 132 -15.93 5.43 -20.43
CA ALA A 132 -14.82 6.38 -20.46
C ALA A 132 -15.15 7.69 -19.73
N ALA A 133 -16.38 8.20 -19.87
CA ALA A 133 -16.87 9.41 -19.21
C ALA A 133 -17.03 9.26 -17.67
N ALA A 134 -17.24 8.04 -17.17
CA ALA A 134 -17.41 7.78 -15.73
C ALA A 134 -16.09 7.49 -15.01
N ARG A 135 -15.06 7.05 -15.71
CA ARG A 135 -13.75 6.67 -15.11
C ARG A 135 -13.10 7.79 -14.29
N PRO A 136 -13.05 9.06 -14.73
CA PRO A 136 -12.46 10.14 -13.91
C PRO A 136 -13.17 10.32 -12.56
N ARG A 137 -14.50 10.15 -12.53
CA ARG A 137 -15.28 10.23 -11.28
C ARG A 137 -14.94 9.07 -10.33
N MET A 138 -14.71 7.86 -10.86
CA MET A 138 -14.28 6.73 -10.05
C MET A 138 -12.90 6.96 -9.43
N PHE A 139 -11.94 7.49 -10.19
CA PHE A 139 -10.63 7.83 -9.64
C PHE A 139 -10.71 8.95 -8.60
N ALA A 140 -11.60 9.93 -8.79
CA ALA A 140 -11.86 10.94 -7.77
C ALA A 140 -12.39 10.32 -6.47
N LEU A 141 -13.35 9.37 -6.55
CA LEU A 141 -13.85 8.63 -5.39
C LEU A 141 -12.74 7.81 -4.70
N PHE A 142 -11.84 7.19 -5.45
CA PHE A 142 -10.70 6.49 -4.87
C PHE A 142 -9.71 7.42 -4.18
N SER A 143 -9.53 8.64 -4.70
CA SER A 143 -8.71 9.66 -4.03
C SER A 143 -9.37 10.15 -2.74
N THR A 144 -10.69 10.37 -2.74
CA THR A 144 -11.42 10.78 -1.52
C THR A 144 -11.45 9.68 -0.46
N ALA A 145 -11.32 8.39 -0.85
CA ALA A 145 -11.22 7.28 0.08
C ALA A 145 -9.99 7.34 1.02
N TRP A 146 -8.99 8.14 0.68
CA TRP A 146 -7.82 8.42 1.52
C TRP A 146 -8.02 9.59 2.49
N ILE A 147 -8.96 10.50 2.20
CA ILE A 147 -9.15 11.73 3.00
C ILE A 147 -9.64 11.40 4.41
N VAL A 148 -10.66 10.56 4.54
CA VAL A 148 -11.21 10.20 5.86
C VAL A 148 -10.16 9.49 6.72
N PRO A 149 -9.45 8.45 6.22
CA PRO A 149 -8.33 7.87 6.96
C PRO A 149 -7.25 8.87 7.34
N ALA A 150 -6.89 9.79 6.46
CA ALA A 150 -5.85 10.77 6.75
C ALA A 150 -6.25 11.72 7.90
N LEU A 151 -7.52 12.12 7.94
CA LEU A 151 -8.01 13.08 8.95
C LEU A 151 -8.29 12.43 10.32
N VAL A 152 -8.68 11.16 10.37
CA VAL A 152 -9.16 10.51 11.60
C VAL A 152 -8.28 9.33 12.00
N GLY A 153 -7.64 8.68 11.04
CA GLY A 153 -6.92 7.43 11.21
C GLY A 153 -5.82 7.49 12.27
N PRO A 154 -4.85 8.41 12.15
CA PRO A 154 -3.73 8.48 13.09
C PRO A 154 -4.19 8.78 14.53
N GLY A 155 -5.09 9.74 14.73
CA GLY A 155 -5.64 10.04 16.05
C GLY A 155 -6.39 8.86 16.68
N LEU A 156 -7.23 8.19 15.89
CA LEU A 156 -7.96 7.00 16.34
C LEU A 156 -7.01 5.82 16.63
N ALA A 157 -6.03 5.59 15.76
CA ALA A 157 -5.04 4.54 15.95
C ALA A 157 -4.19 4.78 17.20
N GLY A 158 -3.77 6.02 17.44
CA GLY A 158 -3.05 6.41 18.64
C GLY A 158 -3.88 6.16 19.92
N PHE A 159 -5.17 6.54 19.90
CA PHE A 159 -6.08 6.29 21.00
C PHE A 159 -6.27 4.78 21.25
N VAL A 160 -6.60 4.00 20.21
CA VAL A 160 -6.76 2.54 20.32
C VAL A 160 -5.47 1.88 20.78
N GLY A 161 -4.34 2.25 20.17
CA GLY A 161 -3.03 1.72 20.53
C GLY A 161 -2.65 1.98 22.00
N GLN A 162 -2.96 3.15 22.49
CA GLN A 162 -2.64 3.55 23.86
C GLN A 162 -3.57 2.91 24.92
N GLN A 163 -4.87 2.75 24.63
CA GLN A 163 -5.85 2.22 25.57
C GLN A 163 -5.96 0.69 25.54
N LEU A 164 -5.90 0.10 24.37
CA LEU A 164 -6.15 -1.34 24.16
C LEU A 164 -4.88 -2.11 23.74
N GLY A 165 -3.82 -1.38 23.37
CA GLY A 165 -2.59 -1.94 22.84
C GLY A 165 -2.55 -1.90 21.30
N TRP A 166 -1.34 -1.76 20.76
CA TRP A 166 -1.10 -1.62 19.29
C TRP A 166 -1.63 -2.80 18.47
N ARG A 167 -1.69 -4.00 19.03
CA ARG A 167 -2.21 -5.20 18.35
C ARG A 167 -3.68 -5.05 17.94
N TRP A 168 -4.45 -4.28 18.68
CA TRP A 168 -5.86 -4.01 18.34
C TRP A 168 -6.01 -3.18 17.08
N VAL A 169 -5.02 -2.36 16.72
CA VAL A 169 -5.03 -1.60 15.47
C VAL A 169 -5.04 -2.52 14.26
N PHE A 170 -4.32 -3.64 14.31
CA PHE A 170 -4.38 -4.68 13.28
C PHE A 170 -5.65 -5.52 13.37
N SER A 171 -5.99 -6.00 14.57
CA SER A 171 -7.12 -6.93 14.78
C SER A 171 -8.46 -6.32 14.41
N ALA A 172 -8.69 -5.04 14.72
CA ALA A 172 -9.94 -4.35 14.43
C ALA A 172 -10.21 -4.19 12.92
N LEU A 173 -9.16 -4.16 12.11
CA LEU A 173 -9.30 -4.06 10.66
C LEU A 173 -9.68 -5.39 9.99
N VAL A 174 -9.45 -6.54 10.65
CA VAL A 174 -9.78 -7.86 10.09
C VAL A 174 -11.26 -8.01 9.76
N PRO A 175 -12.21 -7.81 10.70
CA PRO A 175 -13.63 -7.95 10.38
C PRO A 175 -14.10 -6.93 9.34
N LEU A 176 -13.56 -5.71 9.36
CA LEU A 176 -13.88 -4.68 8.38
C LEU A 176 -13.40 -5.07 6.97
N ALA A 177 -12.17 -5.59 6.86
CA ALA A 177 -11.62 -6.05 5.58
C ALA A 177 -12.39 -7.24 5.03
N LEU A 178 -12.79 -8.19 5.88
CA LEU A 178 -13.61 -9.34 5.49
C LEU A 178 -15.00 -8.91 5.01
N ALA A 179 -15.66 -8.00 5.73
CA ALA A 179 -16.98 -7.50 5.37
C ALA A 179 -16.95 -6.72 4.03
N ALA A 180 -16.02 -5.77 3.90
CA ALA A 180 -15.84 -5.01 2.65
C ALA A 180 -15.42 -5.92 1.49
N GLY A 181 -14.57 -6.91 1.78
CA GLY A 181 -14.13 -7.92 0.83
C GLY A 181 -15.28 -8.78 0.31
N ALA A 182 -16.15 -9.26 1.19
CA ALA A 182 -17.31 -10.06 0.81
C ALA A 182 -18.24 -9.29 -0.14
N VAL A 183 -18.53 -8.01 0.19
CA VAL A 183 -19.35 -7.13 -0.66
C VAL A 183 -18.68 -6.93 -2.02
N THR A 184 -17.36 -6.64 -2.03
CA THR A 184 -16.64 -6.37 -3.27
C THR A 184 -16.51 -7.61 -4.14
N LEU A 185 -16.18 -8.76 -3.56
CA LEU A 185 -16.07 -10.04 -4.29
C LEU A 185 -17.38 -10.44 -4.93
N ALA A 186 -18.52 -10.25 -4.24
CA ALA A 186 -19.84 -10.52 -4.81
C ALA A 186 -20.13 -9.64 -6.05
N ALA A 187 -19.70 -8.37 -6.02
CA ALA A 187 -19.87 -7.45 -7.14
C ALA A 187 -18.92 -7.76 -8.31
N VAL A 188 -17.64 -8.05 -8.01
CA VAL A 188 -16.59 -8.28 -9.01
C VAL A 188 -16.77 -9.59 -9.78
N ARG A 189 -17.45 -10.59 -9.21
CA ARG A 189 -17.76 -11.87 -9.90
C ARG A 189 -18.45 -11.71 -11.26
N ARG A 190 -19.16 -10.60 -11.47
CA ARG A 190 -19.90 -10.29 -12.71
C ARG A 190 -19.03 -9.68 -13.81
N ILE A 191 -17.79 -9.31 -13.49
CA ILE A 191 -16.88 -8.67 -14.45
C ILE A 191 -16.20 -9.76 -15.30
N PRO A 192 -16.24 -9.64 -16.64
CA PRO A 192 -15.66 -10.63 -17.53
C PRO A 192 -14.13 -10.67 -17.45
N VAL A 193 -13.55 -11.75 -17.98
CA VAL A 193 -12.10 -11.87 -18.21
C VAL A 193 -11.66 -10.79 -19.20
N GLY A 194 -10.44 -10.27 -19.04
CA GLY A 194 -9.82 -9.37 -20.01
C GLY A 194 -9.41 -10.09 -21.29
N GLY A 195 -9.14 -9.30 -22.32
CA GLY A 195 -8.54 -9.82 -23.55
C GLY A 195 -7.05 -10.14 -23.37
N GLU A 196 -6.44 -10.74 -24.42
CA GLU A 196 -5.08 -11.25 -24.44
C GLU A 196 -4.04 -10.25 -23.88
N GLY A 197 -3.48 -10.55 -22.72
CA GLY A 197 -2.42 -9.79 -22.06
C GLY A 197 -1.04 -10.24 -22.55
N GLY A 198 -0.50 -9.61 -23.58
CA GLY A 198 0.76 -10.05 -24.21
C GLY A 198 2.08 -9.54 -23.60
N ALA A 199 2.10 -8.49 -22.77
CA ALA A 199 3.35 -7.82 -22.38
C ALA A 199 3.72 -7.93 -20.89
N ALA A 200 2.99 -8.74 -20.10
CA ALA A 200 3.12 -8.74 -18.64
C ALA A 200 4.34 -9.49 -18.10
N SER A 201 4.83 -10.51 -18.81
CA SER A 201 5.90 -11.40 -18.29
C SER A 201 7.24 -10.67 -18.06
N ALA A 202 7.67 -9.83 -18.99
CA ALA A 202 8.92 -9.07 -18.84
C ALA A 202 8.86 -8.05 -17.69
N ARG A 203 7.69 -7.43 -17.46
CA ARG A 203 7.51 -6.47 -16.37
C ARG A 203 7.59 -7.13 -14.99
N VAL A 204 7.10 -8.37 -14.83
CA VAL A 204 7.20 -9.12 -13.58
C VAL A 204 8.66 -9.32 -13.17
N GLY A 205 9.53 -9.73 -14.11
CA GLY A 205 10.97 -9.91 -13.84
C GLY A 205 11.64 -8.61 -13.38
N TRP A 206 11.37 -7.49 -14.04
CA TRP A 206 11.92 -6.20 -13.63
C TRP A 206 11.36 -5.69 -12.30
N THR A 207 10.13 -6.05 -11.95
CA THR A 207 9.57 -5.74 -10.63
C THR A 207 10.26 -6.51 -9.54
N LEU A 208 10.49 -7.80 -9.73
CA LEU A 208 11.29 -8.58 -8.79
C LEU A 208 12.71 -8.00 -8.67
N GLY A 209 13.31 -7.58 -9.79
CA GLY A 209 14.59 -6.84 -9.77
C GLY A 209 14.52 -5.55 -8.96
N LEU A 210 13.45 -4.78 -9.06
CA LEU A 210 13.24 -3.57 -8.26
C LEU A 210 13.15 -3.90 -6.76
N VAL A 211 12.34 -4.90 -6.40
CA VAL A 211 12.13 -5.30 -5.00
C VAL A 211 13.44 -5.84 -4.39
N VAL A 212 14.11 -6.76 -5.08
CA VAL A 212 15.38 -7.33 -4.62
C VAL A 212 16.45 -6.25 -4.54
N GLY A 213 16.55 -5.39 -5.56
CA GLY A 213 17.51 -4.29 -5.58
C GLY A 213 17.29 -3.30 -4.43
N SER A 214 16.03 -2.94 -4.16
CA SER A 214 15.69 -2.05 -3.02
C SER A 214 15.98 -2.72 -1.67
N ALA A 215 15.67 -4.01 -1.53
CA ALA A 215 15.97 -4.75 -0.31
C ALA A 215 17.48 -4.84 -0.07
N LEU A 216 18.28 -5.17 -1.10
CA LEU A 216 19.74 -5.19 -1.02
C LEU A 216 20.32 -3.81 -0.67
N PHE A 217 19.77 -2.75 -1.25
CA PHE A 217 20.17 -1.37 -0.93
C PHE A 217 19.96 -1.05 0.54
N LEU A 218 18.76 -1.29 1.06
CA LEU A 218 18.42 -1.04 2.46
C LEU A 218 19.25 -1.89 3.42
N THR A 219 19.38 -3.20 3.14
CA THR A 219 20.24 -4.09 3.94
C THR A 219 21.70 -3.62 3.92
N GLY A 220 22.17 -3.13 2.76
CA GLY A 220 23.52 -2.62 2.61
C GLY A 220 23.82 -1.37 3.43
N LEU A 221 22.82 -0.53 3.70
CA LEU A 221 22.98 0.66 4.56
C LEU A 221 23.19 0.29 6.04
N GLU A 222 22.69 -0.86 6.48
CA GLU A 222 22.75 -1.33 7.87
C GLU A 222 23.86 -2.37 8.11
N ALA A 223 24.36 -3.04 7.05
CA ALA A 223 25.26 -4.17 7.16
C ALA A 223 26.67 -3.81 7.67
N GLN A 224 27.22 -4.68 8.50
CA GLN A 224 28.60 -4.65 8.97
C GLN A 224 29.35 -5.89 8.43
N PRO A 225 30.60 -5.79 8.04
CA PRO A 225 31.44 -4.57 8.02
C PRO A 225 31.04 -3.60 6.89
N ARG A 226 31.32 -2.31 7.05
CA ARG A 226 30.91 -1.22 6.14
C ARG A 226 31.27 -1.43 4.67
N TRP A 227 32.37 -2.09 4.36
CA TRP A 227 32.74 -2.38 2.96
C TRP A 227 31.79 -3.37 2.29
N LEU A 228 31.31 -4.39 3.03
CA LEU A 228 30.29 -5.31 2.56
C LEU A 228 28.95 -4.59 2.36
N GLY A 229 28.58 -3.75 3.35
CA GLY A 229 27.39 -2.93 3.27
C GLY A 229 27.38 -1.99 2.06
N ALA A 230 28.50 -1.30 1.82
CA ALA A 230 28.67 -0.45 0.64
C ALA A 230 28.54 -1.24 -0.68
N GLY A 231 29.12 -2.45 -0.76
CA GLY A 231 28.99 -3.33 -1.91
C GLY A 231 27.53 -3.72 -2.18
N LEU A 232 26.82 -4.17 -1.15
CA LEU A 232 25.38 -4.50 -1.26
C LEU A 232 24.53 -3.29 -1.67
N ALA A 233 24.80 -2.11 -1.09
CA ALA A 233 24.09 -0.88 -1.41
C ALA A 233 24.30 -0.46 -2.88
N VAL A 234 25.54 -0.53 -3.38
CA VAL A 234 25.84 -0.19 -4.79
C VAL A 234 25.16 -1.16 -5.75
N VAL A 235 25.26 -2.47 -5.50
CA VAL A 235 24.61 -3.50 -6.33
C VAL A 235 23.09 -3.33 -6.28
N GLY A 236 22.53 -3.13 -5.08
CA GLY A 236 21.10 -2.91 -4.88
C GLY A 236 20.60 -1.66 -5.59
N ALA A 237 21.28 -0.53 -5.45
CA ALA A 237 20.96 0.71 -6.13
C ALA A 237 21.02 0.57 -7.67
N GLY A 238 22.05 -0.13 -8.18
CA GLY A 238 22.21 -0.40 -9.60
C GLY A 238 21.07 -1.24 -10.17
N LEU A 239 20.71 -2.33 -9.47
CA LEU A 239 19.60 -3.21 -9.87
C LEU A 239 18.25 -2.48 -9.82
N ALA A 240 17.96 -1.78 -8.71
CA ALA A 240 16.73 -1.00 -8.55
C ALA A 240 16.62 0.13 -9.58
N GLY A 241 17.71 0.88 -9.79
CA GLY A 241 17.77 1.96 -10.77
C GLY A 241 17.54 1.47 -12.20
N ARG A 242 18.14 0.33 -12.57
CA ARG A 242 17.92 -0.29 -13.89
C ARG A 242 16.48 -0.77 -14.03
N ALA A 243 15.91 -1.39 -13.01
CA ALA A 243 14.52 -1.83 -13.01
C ALA A 243 13.55 -0.65 -13.13
N LEU A 244 13.76 0.43 -12.39
CA LEU A 244 13.00 1.68 -12.51
C LEU A 244 13.10 2.28 -13.92
N GLY A 245 14.29 2.28 -14.53
CA GLY A 245 14.49 2.77 -15.90
C GLY A 245 13.66 2.03 -16.94
N VAL A 246 13.39 0.73 -16.72
CA VAL A 246 12.54 -0.09 -17.63
C VAL A 246 11.05 0.03 -17.29
N LEU A 247 10.72 0.13 -16.00
CA LEU A 247 9.33 0.18 -15.53
C LEU A 247 8.69 1.57 -15.71
N TRP A 248 9.49 2.63 -15.64
CA TRP A 248 9.00 4.00 -15.76
C TRP A 248 8.76 4.41 -17.22
N PRO A 249 7.79 5.30 -17.45
CA PRO A 249 7.62 5.94 -18.77
C PRO A 249 8.91 6.64 -19.21
N ALA A 250 9.22 6.54 -20.48
CA ALA A 250 10.41 7.17 -21.04
C ALA A 250 10.45 8.69 -20.78
N GLY A 251 11.53 9.16 -20.19
CA GLY A 251 11.73 10.58 -19.85
C GLY A 251 11.33 10.95 -18.40
N THR A 252 10.87 10.01 -17.57
CA THR A 252 10.53 10.29 -16.16
C THR A 252 11.74 10.80 -15.38
N GLY A 253 12.90 10.19 -15.52
CA GLY A 253 14.13 10.64 -14.86
C GLY A 253 14.64 12.02 -15.31
N ARG A 254 14.15 12.54 -16.44
CA ARG A 254 14.43 13.91 -16.94
C ARG A 254 13.24 14.87 -16.75
N VAL A 255 12.21 14.43 -16.04
CA VAL A 255 10.97 15.20 -15.75
C VAL A 255 10.40 15.86 -17.03
N ARG A 256 10.38 15.12 -18.15
CA ARG A 256 9.83 15.65 -19.40
C ARG A 256 8.34 15.98 -19.25
N ARG A 257 7.89 17.05 -19.92
CA ARG A 257 6.50 17.51 -19.88
C ARG A 257 5.50 16.38 -20.19
N GLY A 258 4.35 16.38 -19.49
CA GLY A 258 3.28 15.40 -19.63
C GLY A 258 3.35 14.28 -18.60
N LEU A 259 3.02 13.05 -18.99
CA LEU A 259 2.97 11.89 -18.09
C LEU A 259 4.27 11.68 -17.27
N PRO A 260 5.48 11.80 -17.84
CA PRO A 260 6.72 11.65 -17.09
C PRO A 260 6.85 12.64 -15.92
N ALA A 261 6.50 13.91 -16.12
CA ALA A 261 6.53 14.92 -15.07
C ALA A 261 5.51 14.61 -13.95
N CYS A 262 4.29 14.18 -14.31
CA CYS A 262 3.27 13.79 -13.33
C CYS A 262 3.74 12.59 -12.49
N VAL A 263 4.35 11.58 -13.09
CA VAL A 263 4.88 10.41 -12.37
C VAL A 263 6.00 10.82 -11.42
N ALA A 264 6.96 11.65 -11.89
CA ALA A 264 8.05 12.13 -11.06
C ALA A 264 7.56 12.98 -9.89
N SER A 265 6.67 13.95 -10.14
CA SER A 265 6.10 14.81 -9.09
C SER A 265 5.35 14.00 -8.04
N LYS A 266 4.53 13.01 -8.46
CA LYS A 266 3.83 12.11 -7.53
C LYS A 266 4.80 11.27 -6.71
N GLY A 267 5.90 10.79 -7.32
CA GLY A 267 6.94 10.05 -6.63
C GLY A 267 7.63 10.88 -5.55
N PHE A 268 8.06 12.10 -5.86
CA PHE A 268 8.68 13.02 -4.88
C PHE A 268 7.72 13.36 -3.74
N PHE A 269 6.45 13.64 -4.07
CA PHE A 269 5.44 13.91 -3.05
C PHE A 269 5.22 12.70 -2.13
N ALA A 270 5.13 11.49 -2.70
CA ALA A 270 4.95 10.28 -1.92
C ALA A 270 6.15 10.00 -1.00
N ILE A 271 7.39 10.19 -1.48
CA ILE A 271 8.60 10.03 -0.65
C ILE A 271 8.56 11.01 0.52
N ALA A 272 8.31 12.30 0.25
CA ALA A 272 8.24 13.32 1.29
C ALA A 272 7.15 13.00 2.33
N PHE A 273 5.95 12.66 1.86
CA PHE A 273 4.81 12.38 2.74
C PHE A 273 5.06 11.14 3.60
N PHE A 274 5.35 9.99 3.00
CA PHE A 274 5.48 8.75 3.77
C PHE A 274 6.74 8.69 4.62
N ALA A 275 7.84 9.35 4.21
CA ALA A 275 9.02 9.46 5.07
C ALA A 275 8.73 10.31 6.31
N THR A 276 8.01 11.43 6.14
CA THR A 276 7.60 12.28 7.26
C THR A 276 6.62 11.53 8.17
N ASP A 277 5.57 10.93 7.60
CA ASP A 277 4.55 10.16 8.31
C ASP A 277 5.16 9.03 9.17
N ALA A 278 6.15 8.31 8.65
CA ALA A 278 6.78 7.19 9.36
C ALA A 278 7.58 7.62 10.59
N PHE A 279 8.24 8.79 10.58
CA PHE A 279 9.19 9.18 11.63
C PHE A 279 8.70 10.31 12.55
N VAL A 280 7.69 11.09 12.16
CA VAL A 280 7.15 12.17 13.00
C VAL A 280 6.58 11.65 14.32
N PRO A 281 5.76 10.57 14.36
CA PRO A 281 5.28 10.04 15.65
C PRO A 281 6.41 9.60 16.56
N LEU A 282 7.42 8.91 16.03
CA LEU A 282 8.59 8.49 16.79
C LEU A 282 9.36 9.70 17.37
N ALA A 283 9.64 10.69 16.54
CA ALA A 283 10.35 11.89 17.00
C ALA A 283 9.58 12.66 18.07
N LEU A 284 8.26 12.74 17.97
CA LEU A 284 7.41 13.42 18.95
C LEU A 284 7.35 12.66 20.28
N THR A 285 7.25 11.34 20.25
CA THR A 285 7.23 10.52 21.46
C THR A 285 8.58 10.48 22.15
N ASP A 286 9.68 10.24 21.42
CA ASP A 286 11.00 10.07 22.01
C ASP A 286 11.66 11.40 22.42
N LEU A 287 11.55 12.46 21.58
CA LEU A 287 12.23 13.72 21.85
C LEU A 287 11.40 14.69 22.69
N ARG A 288 10.08 14.61 22.59
CA ARG A 288 9.16 15.54 23.28
C ARG A 288 8.38 14.87 24.40
N GLY A 289 8.43 13.56 24.55
CA GLY A 289 7.71 12.81 25.59
C GLY A 289 6.19 12.91 25.50
N VAL A 290 5.65 13.26 24.29
CA VAL A 290 4.20 13.39 24.13
C VAL A 290 3.54 12.02 23.98
N THR A 291 2.26 11.94 24.28
CA THR A 291 1.50 10.69 24.12
C THR A 291 1.33 10.32 22.65
N VAL A 292 1.24 9.02 22.36
CA VAL A 292 1.05 8.51 20.99
C VAL A 292 -0.25 9.04 20.38
N THR A 293 -1.31 9.21 21.17
CA THR A 293 -2.55 9.83 20.72
C THR A 293 -2.32 11.28 20.25
N TYR A 294 -1.54 12.07 21.01
CA TYR A 294 -1.22 13.44 20.63
C TYR A 294 -0.35 13.48 19.37
N ALA A 295 0.66 12.59 19.27
CA ALA A 295 1.48 12.46 18.07
C ALA A 295 0.62 12.13 16.83
N GLY A 296 -0.35 11.22 16.97
CA GLY A 296 -1.31 10.92 15.92
C GLY A 296 -2.17 12.12 15.51
N LEU A 297 -2.63 12.92 16.46
CA LEU A 297 -3.38 14.16 16.16
C LEU A 297 -2.52 15.20 15.42
N VAL A 298 -1.24 15.30 15.74
CA VAL A 298 -0.31 16.19 15.02
C VAL A 298 -0.11 15.73 13.57
N VAL A 299 -0.08 14.44 13.32
CA VAL A 299 0.03 13.91 11.94
C VAL A 299 -1.23 14.19 11.13
N THR A 300 -2.40 14.33 11.78
CA THR A 300 -3.66 14.67 11.09
C THR A 300 -3.84 16.15 10.78
N ALA A 301 -3.09 17.03 11.42
CA ALA A 301 -3.19 18.50 11.28
C ALA A 301 -2.36 19.02 10.11
#